data_f514010d9e8538c2500a3d51c4fe03de
#
_entry.id   f514010d9e8538c2500a3d51c4fe03de
#
_cell.length_a   1.000
_cell.length_b   1.000
_cell.length_c   1.000
_cell.angle_alpha   90.00
_cell.angle_beta   90.00
_cell.angle_gamma   90.00
#
_symmetry.space_group_name_H-M   'P 1'
#
loop_
_entity.id
_entity.type
_entity.pdbx_description
1 polymer ?
#
loop_
_entity_poly.entity_id
_entity_poly.type
_entity_poly.pdbx_seq_one_letter_code
_entity_poly.pdbx_strand_id
1 'polypeptide(L)'
;MVTETTISKTEATQLKQEIARLKHQLIESEKRGDRYKQKAEYFETEYDRIITAYKQAQREKFASTSERFVDEQNQFPLFESGAVEPDHNDEVEEITYTRKKPGRKPRDLSGLPTREVIIPVSDEDRTCPCGCEKEVIRYQTRTKLNFIPSKLEVVIEKREVVACRKGCDGSIITAPAIPAILPKCSATEELLSHIVVSKVLDRQPLYHLEKKFERQYDWRIRRHTMSRWMIQLADHLQPLINLMKDEVLNYDIASCDATSLQVLNEPKRAPEKKSYAYCIRGGPPGKQVTLFEYNGYSQKEYVDELFDGFKGFIHVDADPVYDNLAEQPDITLSLCNVHARRKFEQIVKSIKKKDGLAKHAMTVYKNLYKIERLATEQNLSDPQRYELRQKESRPLLESFKTWLDDKSELVLPRSPIGKAIAYTRNHWNGLLTFLSDGRLRPDNNLTENDIRPFVIARKNFLFACTMAGADALGVHFSLILTAKHHGLDPYKYYVQVLKQIPYCKAISDYEKLLPWNFEALA
;
A
#
# COMPACT_ATOMS: atom_id res chain seq x y z
N MET A 1 58.05 4.31 76.60
CA MET A 1 58.83 3.09 76.26
C MET A 1 57.98 2.30 75.27
N VAL A 2 58.38 2.34 74.02
CA VAL A 2 57.75 1.52 72.98
C VAL A 2 58.63 0.21 72.96
N THR A 3 57.99 -0.88 73.34
CA THR A 3 58.65 -2.21 73.28
C THR A 3 58.67 -2.65 71.84
N GLU A 4 59.86 -2.62 71.20
CA GLU A 4 60.08 -3.28 69.91
C GLU A 4 60.00 -4.79 70.13
N THR A 5 58.90 -5.39 69.60
CA THR A 5 58.78 -6.83 69.58
C THR A 5 59.58 -7.36 68.41
N THR A 6 60.75 -7.91 68.67
CA THR A 6 61.62 -8.57 67.68
C THR A 6 61.00 -9.92 67.28
N ILE A 7 60.42 -9.98 66.10
CA ILE A 7 59.86 -11.21 65.50
C ILE A 7 61.05 -12.15 65.16
N SER A 8 61.00 -13.40 65.60
CA SER A 8 62.02 -14.37 65.25
C SER A 8 62.06 -14.68 63.74
N LYS A 9 63.24 -15.00 63.18
CA LYS A 9 63.33 -15.33 61.76
C LYS A 9 62.39 -16.46 61.33
N THR A 10 62.03 -17.37 62.20
CA THR A 10 61.11 -18.50 61.98
C THR A 10 59.65 -18.00 61.82
N GLU A 11 59.24 -17.11 62.70
CA GLU A 11 57.91 -16.48 62.65
C GLU A 11 57.69 -15.58 61.44
N ALA A 12 58.71 -14.83 61.03
CA ALA A 12 58.73 -14.06 59.80
C ALA A 12 58.59 -14.92 58.52
N THR A 13 59.15 -16.10 58.54
CA THR A 13 59.05 -17.07 57.43
C THR A 13 57.65 -17.68 57.35
N GLN A 14 57.08 -18.06 58.50
CA GLN A 14 55.70 -18.57 58.57
C GLN A 14 54.70 -17.56 58.15
N LEU A 15 54.81 -16.30 58.55
CA LEU A 15 53.93 -15.20 58.14
C LEU A 15 54.02 -14.95 56.61
N LYS A 16 55.21 -15.01 56.03
CA LYS A 16 55.41 -14.93 54.55
C LYS A 16 54.72 -16.06 53.80
N GLN A 17 54.76 -17.26 54.30
CA GLN A 17 54.07 -18.43 53.73
C GLN A 17 52.54 -18.30 53.83
N GLU A 18 52.02 -17.83 54.96
CA GLU A 18 50.59 -17.61 55.14
C GLU A 18 50.04 -16.45 54.27
N ILE A 19 50.82 -15.36 54.12
CA ILE A 19 50.47 -14.28 53.19
C ILE A 19 50.43 -14.78 51.75
N ALA A 20 51.39 -15.62 51.35
CA ALA A 20 51.39 -16.19 49.98
C ALA A 20 50.18 -17.12 49.77
N ARG A 21 49.82 -17.91 50.74
CA ARG A 21 48.63 -18.78 50.70
C ARG A 21 47.33 -17.98 50.60
N LEU A 22 47.17 -16.94 51.44
CA LEU A 22 46.00 -16.08 51.41
C LEU A 22 45.86 -15.30 50.08
N LYS A 23 46.99 -14.83 49.53
CA LYS A 23 46.99 -14.20 48.20
C LYS A 23 46.55 -15.16 47.10
N HIS A 24 47.01 -16.42 47.15
CA HIS A 24 46.58 -17.44 46.19
C HIS A 24 45.07 -17.73 46.32
N GLN A 25 44.56 -17.84 47.55
CA GLN A 25 43.12 -18.04 47.81
C GLN A 25 42.25 -16.84 47.34
N LEU A 26 42.76 -15.62 47.47
CA LEU A 26 42.08 -14.41 46.99
C LEU A 26 41.98 -14.43 45.46
N ILE A 27 43.08 -14.70 44.75
CA ILE A 27 43.11 -14.82 43.29
C ILE A 27 42.16 -15.91 42.79
N GLU A 28 42.08 -17.06 43.45
CA GLU A 28 41.14 -18.12 43.09
C GLU A 28 39.68 -17.73 43.34
N SER A 29 39.43 -16.98 44.41
CA SER A 29 38.10 -16.45 44.74
C SER A 29 37.65 -15.40 43.71
N GLU A 30 38.54 -14.50 43.31
CA GLU A 30 38.28 -13.51 42.28
C GLU A 30 37.98 -14.20 40.92
N LYS A 31 38.78 -15.14 40.48
CA LYS A 31 38.54 -15.95 39.29
C LYS A 31 37.21 -16.70 39.33
N ARG A 32 36.80 -17.18 40.49
CA ARG A 32 35.47 -17.79 40.68
C ARG A 32 34.35 -16.76 40.55
N GLY A 33 34.54 -15.60 41.15
CA GLY A 33 33.60 -14.45 41.03
C GLY A 33 33.38 -14.05 39.60
N ASP A 34 34.43 -13.89 38.80
CA ASP A 34 34.36 -13.54 37.39
C ASP A 34 33.61 -14.61 36.56
N ARG A 35 33.88 -15.90 36.82
CA ARG A 35 33.13 -16.99 36.16
C ARG A 35 31.63 -16.97 36.49
N TYR A 36 31.26 -16.68 37.73
CA TYR A 36 29.83 -16.55 38.09
C TYR A 36 29.18 -15.32 37.46
N LYS A 37 29.91 -14.22 37.37
CA LYS A 37 29.46 -13.01 36.69
C LYS A 37 29.19 -13.26 35.21
N GLN A 38 30.14 -13.89 34.51
CA GLN A 38 29.96 -14.27 33.10
C GLN A 38 28.80 -15.24 32.90
N LYS A 39 28.61 -16.22 33.81
CA LYS A 39 27.45 -17.11 33.73
C LYS A 39 26.13 -16.36 33.98
N ALA A 40 26.07 -15.42 34.91
CA ALA A 40 24.88 -14.61 35.15
C ALA A 40 24.51 -13.76 33.94
N GLU A 41 25.48 -13.08 33.34
CA GLU A 41 25.31 -12.31 32.09
C GLU A 41 24.82 -13.20 30.93
N TYR A 42 25.38 -14.41 30.79
CA TYR A 42 24.93 -15.38 29.80
C TYR A 42 23.45 -15.78 30.02
N PHE A 43 23.08 -16.15 31.26
CA PHE A 43 21.72 -16.57 31.57
C PHE A 43 20.72 -15.41 31.44
N GLU A 44 21.10 -14.18 31.78
CA GLU A 44 20.26 -12.99 31.58
C GLU A 44 20.01 -12.75 30.08
N THR A 45 21.06 -12.89 29.25
CA THR A 45 20.95 -12.77 27.79
C THR A 45 20.04 -13.85 27.20
N GLU A 46 20.18 -15.11 27.64
CA GLU A 46 19.34 -16.22 27.18
C GLU A 46 17.89 -16.07 27.62
N TYR A 47 17.67 -15.61 28.85
CA TYR A 47 16.31 -15.32 29.36
C TYR A 47 15.62 -14.22 28.53
N ASP A 48 16.32 -13.11 28.28
CA ASP A 48 15.79 -12.03 27.44
C ASP A 48 15.49 -12.53 25.99
N ARG A 49 16.33 -13.41 25.45
CA ARG A 49 16.10 -14.07 24.16
C ARG A 49 14.80 -14.87 24.15
N ILE A 50 14.63 -15.76 25.13
CA ILE A 50 13.47 -16.64 25.23
C ILE A 50 12.19 -15.83 25.42
N ILE A 51 12.19 -14.84 26.32
CA ILE A 51 11.03 -13.97 26.56
C ILE A 51 10.65 -13.16 25.32
N THR A 52 11.65 -12.65 24.60
CA THR A 52 11.41 -11.90 23.36
C THR A 52 10.79 -12.79 22.29
N ALA A 53 11.37 -13.99 22.07
CA ALA A 53 10.84 -14.95 21.11
C ALA A 53 9.41 -15.42 21.48
N TYR A 54 9.14 -15.66 22.76
CA TYR A 54 7.81 -16.03 23.24
C TYR A 54 6.77 -14.92 23.02
N LYS A 55 7.11 -13.67 23.37
CA LYS A 55 6.21 -12.51 23.14
C LYS A 55 5.97 -12.26 21.67
N GLN A 56 6.99 -12.47 20.82
CA GLN A 56 6.84 -12.33 19.38
C GLN A 56 5.93 -13.43 18.81
N ALA A 57 6.13 -14.70 19.21
CA ALA A 57 5.28 -15.81 18.81
C ALA A 57 3.82 -15.64 19.27
N GLN A 58 3.60 -15.16 20.51
CA GLN A 58 2.25 -14.81 20.97
C GLN A 58 1.62 -13.72 20.10
N ARG A 59 2.38 -12.71 19.72
CA ARG A 59 1.89 -11.62 18.87
C ARG A 59 1.55 -12.08 17.47
N GLU A 60 2.39 -12.90 16.85
CA GLU A 60 2.11 -13.52 15.54
C GLU A 60 0.83 -14.39 15.58
N LYS A 61 0.56 -15.04 16.71
CA LYS A 61 -0.60 -15.92 16.90
C LYS A 61 -1.90 -15.19 17.27
N PHE A 62 -1.83 -14.11 18.05
CA PHE A 62 -3.00 -13.48 18.68
C PHE A 62 -3.21 -12.01 18.36
N ALA A 63 -2.23 -11.30 17.76
CA ALA A 63 -2.46 -9.92 17.35
C ALA A 63 -3.37 -9.91 16.12
N SER A 64 -4.40 -9.06 16.17
CA SER A 64 -5.22 -8.82 15.01
C SER A 64 -4.34 -8.28 13.88
N THR A 65 -4.32 -8.96 12.75
CA THR A 65 -3.74 -8.50 11.49
C THR A 65 -4.63 -7.45 10.85
N SER A 66 -5.09 -6.45 11.60
CA SER A 66 -5.85 -5.36 11.01
C SER A 66 -4.88 -4.45 10.27
N GLU A 67 -4.97 -4.46 8.95
CA GLU A 67 -4.46 -3.40 8.11
C GLU A 67 -5.25 -2.13 8.46
N ARG A 68 -4.71 -1.31 9.37
CA ARG A 68 -5.32 -0.01 9.67
C ARG A 68 -5.13 0.86 8.44
N PHE A 69 -6.24 1.31 7.87
CA PHE A 69 -6.26 2.37 6.86
C PHE A 69 -5.54 3.59 7.43
N VAL A 70 -4.55 4.04 6.71
CA VAL A 70 -3.89 5.30 6.96
C VAL A 70 -4.39 6.27 5.92
N ASP A 71 -4.94 7.39 6.38
CA ASP A 71 -5.47 8.45 5.55
C ASP A 71 -4.37 8.98 4.60
N GLU A 72 -4.68 9.20 3.32
CA GLU A 72 -3.71 9.62 2.28
C GLU A 72 -2.98 10.93 2.61
N GLN A 73 -3.54 11.74 3.52
CA GLN A 73 -2.92 12.99 3.99
C GLN A 73 -1.79 12.78 5.01
N ASN A 74 -1.65 11.57 5.57
CA ASN A 74 -0.61 11.22 6.53
C ASN A 74 0.29 10.10 5.98
N GLN A 75 1.10 10.41 4.97
CA GLN A 75 2.06 9.43 4.40
C GLN A 75 3.16 8.96 5.38
N PHE A 76 3.22 9.53 6.59
CA PHE A 76 4.19 9.14 7.63
C PHE A 76 3.59 8.81 9.01
N PRO A 77 2.48 8.07 9.12
CA PRO A 77 1.90 7.72 10.42
C PRO A 77 2.70 6.63 11.16
N LEU A 78 3.77 6.15 10.59
CA LEU A 78 4.68 5.17 11.18
C LEU A 78 5.37 5.66 12.46
N PHE A 79 5.28 6.96 12.77
CA PHE A 79 5.92 7.58 13.93
C PHE A 79 4.95 7.99 15.05
N GLU A 80 3.63 8.05 14.80
CA GLU A 80 2.65 8.56 15.78
C GLU A 80 1.75 7.50 16.43
N SER A 81 1.78 6.25 15.99
CA SER A 81 0.96 5.19 16.60
C SER A 81 1.59 4.49 17.81
N GLY A 82 2.60 5.08 18.41
CA GLY A 82 2.99 4.78 19.78
C GLY A 82 2.22 5.71 20.71
N ALA A 83 1.00 5.35 21.09
CA ALA A 83 0.43 5.89 22.30
C ALA A 83 1.35 5.45 23.46
N VAL A 84 2.30 6.30 23.79
CA VAL A 84 2.97 6.27 25.08
C VAL A 84 1.89 6.72 26.05
N GLU A 85 1.34 5.80 26.84
CA GLU A 85 0.65 6.19 28.04
C GLU A 85 1.63 7.06 28.83
N PRO A 86 1.23 8.27 29.28
CA PRO A 86 2.12 9.15 30.02
C PRO A 86 2.54 8.43 31.30
N ASP A 87 3.85 8.31 31.48
CA ASP A 87 4.45 7.85 32.73
C ASP A 87 4.12 8.88 33.81
N HIS A 88 3.39 8.46 34.83
CA HIS A 88 2.91 9.29 35.96
C HIS A 88 4.05 9.67 36.89
N ASN A 89 5.11 10.32 36.46
CA ASN A 89 6.12 10.89 37.35
C ASN A 89 7.03 11.94 36.69
N ASP A 90 6.48 12.85 35.92
CA ASP A 90 7.15 14.10 35.60
C ASP A 90 6.27 15.24 36.11
N GLU A 91 6.86 16.13 36.89
CA GLU A 91 6.20 17.34 37.40
C GLU A 91 5.57 18.10 36.23
N VAL A 92 4.25 18.20 36.28
CA VAL A 92 3.46 18.85 35.22
C VAL A 92 3.58 20.35 35.44
N GLU A 93 4.41 21.03 34.62
CA GLU A 93 4.22 22.46 34.38
C GLU A 93 2.88 22.63 33.66
N GLU A 94 1.90 23.21 34.33
CA GLU A 94 0.62 23.59 33.73
C GLU A 94 0.82 24.69 32.68
N ILE A 95 1.08 24.29 31.44
CA ILE A 95 0.99 25.21 30.30
C ILE A 95 -0.49 25.28 29.91
N THR A 96 -1.21 26.29 30.37
CA THR A 96 -2.59 26.61 29.96
C THR A 96 -2.63 27.01 28.50
N TYR A 97 -2.81 26.05 27.60
CA TYR A 97 -3.02 26.26 26.18
C TYR A 97 -4.51 26.43 25.89
N THR A 98 -4.97 27.67 25.73
CA THR A 98 -6.33 27.95 25.25
C THR A 98 -6.44 27.62 23.76
N ARG A 99 -6.77 26.35 23.45
CA ARG A 99 -7.09 25.92 22.10
C ARG A 99 -8.45 26.48 21.71
N LYS A 100 -8.51 27.55 20.91
CA LYS A 100 -9.74 27.94 20.21
C LYS A 100 -10.21 26.73 19.39
N LYS A 101 -11.35 26.13 19.77
CA LYS A 101 -11.98 25.10 18.95
C LYS A 101 -12.19 25.72 17.58
N PRO A 102 -11.59 25.17 16.50
CA PRO A 102 -11.89 25.67 15.15
C PRO A 102 -13.40 25.50 14.95
N GLY A 103 -14.11 26.59 14.67
CA GLY A 103 -15.52 26.54 14.29
C GLY A 103 -15.68 25.55 13.12
N ARG A 104 -16.78 24.80 13.11
CA ARG A 104 -17.11 23.91 11.97
C ARG A 104 -17.04 24.74 10.69
N LYS A 105 -16.09 24.42 9.81
CA LYS A 105 -16.06 25.01 8.47
C LYS A 105 -17.41 24.71 7.79
N PRO A 106 -18.07 25.70 7.18
CA PRO A 106 -19.26 25.46 6.39
C PRO A 106 -18.97 24.38 5.35
N ARG A 107 -19.87 23.42 5.18
CA ARG A 107 -19.75 22.40 4.14
C ARG A 107 -19.92 23.08 2.80
N ASP A 108 -18.96 22.94 1.92
CA ASP A 108 -19.14 23.33 0.52
C ASP A 108 -20.02 22.29 -0.18
N LEU A 109 -21.20 22.69 -0.62
CA LEU A 109 -22.18 21.88 -1.31
C LEU A 109 -22.42 22.37 -2.75
N SER A 110 -21.60 23.31 -3.25
CA SER A 110 -21.79 23.96 -4.55
C SER A 110 -21.73 23.01 -5.75
N GLY A 111 -21.03 21.87 -5.60
CA GLY A 111 -20.93 20.84 -6.62
C GLY A 111 -22.11 19.86 -6.71
N LEU A 112 -23.14 20.01 -5.87
CA LEU A 112 -24.29 19.11 -5.85
C LEU A 112 -25.52 19.74 -6.50
N PRO A 113 -26.29 18.97 -7.30
CA PRO A 113 -27.60 19.43 -7.81
C PRO A 113 -28.50 19.84 -6.65
N THR A 114 -29.11 21.01 -6.76
CA THR A 114 -29.98 21.58 -5.73
C THR A 114 -31.42 21.54 -6.17
N ARG A 115 -32.33 21.11 -5.28
CA ARG A 115 -33.78 21.18 -5.47
C ARG A 115 -34.38 21.95 -4.30
N GLU A 116 -35.13 23.00 -4.60
CA GLU A 116 -35.87 23.76 -3.61
C GLU A 116 -37.25 23.15 -3.38
N VAL A 117 -37.69 23.10 -2.15
CA VAL A 117 -39.01 22.67 -1.73
C VAL A 117 -39.59 23.78 -0.87
N ILE A 118 -40.62 24.45 -1.37
CA ILE A 118 -41.35 25.48 -0.64
C ILE A 118 -42.41 24.78 0.21
N ILE A 119 -42.41 25.04 1.51
CA ILE A 119 -43.41 24.56 2.46
C ILE A 119 -44.31 25.77 2.75
N PRO A 120 -45.55 25.81 2.22
CA PRO A 120 -46.46 26.93 2.47
C PRO A 120 -47.00 26.89 3.90
N VAL A 121 -47.36 28.04 4.41
CA VAL A 121 -48.16 28.19 5.64
C VAL A 121 -49.58 27.69 5.35
N SER A 122 -50.28 27.18 6.36
CA SER A 122 -51.68 26.73 6.21
C SER A 122 -52.59 27.86 5.76
N ASP A 123 -53.66 27.53 5.03
CA ASP A 123 -54.60 28.54 4.55
C ASP A 123 -55.26 29.33 5.68
N GLU A 124 -55.47 28.68 6.84
CA GLU A 124 -55.99 29.31 8.06
C GLU A 124 -55.03 30.37 8.61
N ASP A 125 -53.74 30.09 8.66
CA ASP A 125 -52.70 30.99 9.16
C ASP A 125 -52.37 32.11 8.14
N ARG A 126 -52.71 31.90 6.86
CA ARG A 126 -52.45 32.85 5.78
C ARG A 126 -53.44 34.01 5.78
N THR A 127 -54.60 33.83 6.37
CA THR A 127 -55.62 34.88 6.47
C THR A 127 -55.39 35.70 7.75
N CYS A 128 -55.37 37.03 7.59
CA CYS A 128 -55.31 37.96 8.73
C CYS A 128 -56.71 38.08 9.37
N PRO A 129 -56.84 38.32 10.69
CA PRO A 129 -58.12 38.60 11.33
C PRO A 129 -58.93 39.78 10.67
N CYS A 130 -58.26 40.66 9.91
CA CYS A 130 -58.87 41.73 9.14
C CYS A 130 -59.43 41.27 7.78
N GLY A 131 -59.27 39.98 7.42
CA GLY A 131 -59.74 39.43 6.12
C GLY A 131 -58.71 39.56 4.98
N CYS A 132 -57.52 40.14 5.19
CA CYS A 132 -56.51 40.30 4.16
C CYS A 132 -55.60 39.03 4.10
N GLU A 133 -55.13 38.70 2.90
CA GLU A 133 -54.13 37.64 2.71
C GLU A 133 -52.72 38.17 3.10
N LYS A 134 -51.99 37.37 3.96
CA LYS A 134 -50.64 37.71 4.40
C LYS A 134 -49.65 37.37 3.30
N GLU A 135 -48.73 38.29 3.00
CA GLU A 135 -47.67 38.12 2.02
C GLU A 135 -46.43 37.42 2.63
N VAL A 136 -45.69 36.67 1.79
CA VAL A 136 -44.42 36.03 2.19
C VAL A 136 -43.32 37.07 2.29
N ILE A 137 -42.86 37.39 3.49
CA ILE A 137 -41.81 38.39 3.74
C ILE A 137 -40.39 37.78 3.70
N ARG A 138 -40.23 36.49 3.97
CA ARG A 138 -38.96 35.77 3.92
C ARG A 138 -39.17 34.26 4.01
N TYR A 139 -38.16 33.50 3.59
CA TYR A 139 -38.11 32.06 3.81
C TYR A 139 -37.09 31.73 4.90
N GLN A 140 -37.45 30.85 5.83
CA GLN A 140 -36.49 30.22 6.74
C GLN A 140 -35.94 28.97 6.04
N THR A 141 -34.66 29.01 5.64
CA THR A 141 -34.05 27.94 4.87
C THR A 141 -33.37 26.91 5.76
N ARG A 142 -33.51 25.62 5.40
CA ARG A 142 -32.82 24.52 6.01
C ARG A 142 -32.29 23.59 4.93
N THR A 143 -30.97 23.43 4.83
CA THR A 143 -30.34 22.55 3.86
C THR A 143 -30.27 21.11 4.40
N LYS A 144 -30.69 20.13 3.58
CA LYS A 144 -30.62 18.70 3.84
C LYS A 144 -29.99 18.02 2.63
N LEU A 145 -29.18 16.98 2.87
CA LEU A 145 -28.72 16.08 1.81
C LEU A 145 -29.79 15.04 1.53
N ASN A 146 -30.10 14.83 0.25
CA ASN A 146 -31.01 13.79 -0.21
C ASN A 146 -30.25 12.76 -1.04
N PHE A 147 -30.60 11.48 -0.92
CA PHE A 147 -30.04 10.38 -1.72
C PHE A 147 -31.10 9.89 -2.70
N ILE A 148 -30.78 9.92 -4.00
CA ILE A 148 -31.63 9.35 -5.06
C ILE A 148 -30.94 8.03 -5.46
N PRO A 149 -31.59 6.87 -5.26
CA PRO A 149 -31.05 5.58 -5.70
C PRO A 149 -30.79 5.57 -7.22
N SER A 150 -29.74 4.84 -7.64
CA SER A 150 -29.47 4.61 -9.06
C SER A 150 -30.65 3.93 -9.74
N LYS A 151 -30.83 4.21 -11.03
CA LYS A 151 -31.89 3.58 -11.86
C LYS A 151 -31.28 2.53 -12.78
N LEU A 152 -32.05 1.47 -13.04
CA LEU A 152 -31.84 0.54 -14.14
C LEU A 152 -32.96 0.74 -15.13
N GLU A 153 -32.64 0.90 -16.41
CA GLU A 153 -33.62 1.15 -17.46
C GLU A 153 -33.38 0.21 -18.65
N VAL A 154 -34.38 0.02 -19.45
CA VAL A 154 -34.31 -0.73 -20.71
C VAL A 154 -34.13 0.24 -21.86
N VAL A 155 -33.04 0.11 -22.61
CA VAL A 155 -32.78 0.86 -23.83
C VAL A 155 -33.26 0.03 -25.02
N ILE A 156 -34.17 0.56 -25.82
CA ILE A 156 -34.70 -0.04 -27.04
C ILE A 156 -34.12 0.69 -28.23
N GLU A 157 -33.15 0.10 -28.89
CA GLU A 157 -32.58 0.65 -30.15
C GLU A 157 -33.47 0.27 -31.35
N LYS A 158 -34.02 1.27 -32.02
CA LYS A 158 -34.83 1.08 -33.22
C LYS A 158 -34.04 1.58 -34.42
N ARG A 159 -33.65 0.68 -35.31
CA ARG A 159 -32.99 1.03 -36.57
C ARG A 159 -34.05 1.16 -37.67
N GLU A 160 -33.98 2.26 -38.40
CA GLU A 160 -34.87 2.48 -39.52
C GLU A 160 -34.57 1.47 -40.65
N VAL A 161 -35.64 0.92 -41.20
CA VAL A 161 -35.61 0.12 -42.43
C VAL A 161 -36.43 0.86 -43.48
N VAL A 162 -35.79 1.33 -44.52
CA VAL A 162 -36.42 2.14 -45.58
C VAL A 162 -36.44 1.37 -46.89
N ALA A 163 -37.51 1.54 -47.63
CA ALA A 163 -37.67 0.99 -48.98
C ALA A 163 -38.42 1.98 -49.87
N CYS A 164 -38.16 1.94 -51.17
CA CYS A 164 -38.91 2.76 -52.10
C CYS A 164 -40.34 2.21 -52.28
N ARG A 165 -41.32 3.02 -51.92
CA ARG A 165 -42.75 2.64 -52.05
C ARG A 165 -43.16 2.42 -53.50
N LYS A 166 -42.49 3.05 -54.49
CA LYS A 166 -42.75 2.90 -55.92
C LYS A 166 -42.00 1.72 -56.53
N GLY A 167 -41.15 1.02 -55.73
CA GLY A 167 -40.37 -0.14 -56.17
C GLY A 167 -39.30 0.16 -57.23
N CYS A 168 -38.85 1.42 -57.31
CA CYS A 168 -37.96 1.86 -58.39
C CYS A 168 -36.62 1.11 -58.48
N ASP A 169 -36.05 0.69 -57.32
CA ASP A 169 -34.76 -0.02 -57.22
C ASP A 169 -34.85 -1.36 -56.51
N GLY A 170 -36.03 -1.69 -55.91
CA GLY A 170 -36.21 -2.92 -55.14
C GLY A 170 -35.34 -3.05 -53.89
N SER A 171 -34.57 -2.01 -53.51
CA SER A 171 -33.63 -2.07 -52.39
C SER A 171 -34.32 -1.81 -51.06
N ILE A 172 -33.96 -2.59 -50.06
CA ILE A 172 -34.33 -2.37 -48.66
C ILE A 172 -33.02 -2.02 -47.90
N ILE A 173 -32.98 -0.81 -47.36
CA ILE A 173 -31.80 -0.31 -46.64
C ILE A 173 -32.14 -0.24 -45.14
N THR A 174 -31.30 -0.88 -44.34
CA THR A 174 -31.40 -0.81 -42.87
C THR A 174 -30.27 0.08 -42.33
N ALA A 175 -30.61 1.02 -41.45
CA ALA A 175 -29.64 1.85 -40.77
C ALA A 175 -28.56 0.98 -40.10
N PRO A 176 -27.24 1.36 -40.19
CA PRO A 176 -26.16 0.57 -39.58
C PRO A 176 -26.35 0.51 -38.05
N ALA A 177 -25.92 -0.62 -37.47
CA ALA A 177 -25.90 -0.75 -36.02
C ALA A 177 -24.79 0.14 -35.43
N ILE A 178 -25.04 0.70 -34.25
CA ILE A 178 -23.99 1.36 -33.48
C ILE A 178 -22.97 0.27 -33.07
N PRO A 179 -21.69 0.46 -33.36
CA PRO A 179 -20.66 -0.48 -32.91
C PRO A 179 -20.63 -0.54 -31.39
N ALA A 180 -20.73 -1.73 -30.84
CA ALA A 180 -20.65 -1.99 -29.41
C ALA A 180 -19.44 -2.86 -29.12
N ILE A 181 -18.80 -2.66 -27.97
CA ILE A 181 -17.61 -3.43 -27.58
C ILE A 181 -17.89 -4.92 -27.43
N LEU A 182 -19.09 -5.28 -27.01
CA LEU A 182 -19.58 -6.65 -26.95
C LEU A 182 -20.85 -6.80 -27.82
N PRO A 183 -20.73 -7.14 -29.11
CA PRO A 183 -21.83 -7.02 -30.09
C PRO A 183 -23.11 -7.80 -29.76
N LYS A 184 -23.06 -8.86 -28.96
CA LYS A 184 -24.21 -9.67 -28.57
C LYS A 184 -24.55 -9.56 -27.09
N CYS A 185 -24.06 -8.49 -26.44
CA CYS A 185 -24.34 -8.23 -25.03
C CYS A 185 -25.69 -7.54 -24.84
N SER A 186 -26.39 -7.89 -23.77
CA SER A 186 -27.63 -7.20 -23.35
C SER A 186 -27.37 -6.06 -22.37
N ALA A 187 -26.12 -5.70 -22.13
CA ALA A 187 -25.71 -4.59 -21.28
C ALA A 187 -25.10 -3.49 -22.13
N THR A 188 -25.42 -2.25 -21.81
CA THR A 188 -24.75 -1.06 -22.37
C THR A 188 -23.38 -0.89 -21.73
N GLU A 189 -22.54 -0.03 -22.32
CA GLU A 189 -21.21 0.31 -21.80
C GLU A 189 -21.30 0.90 -20.38
N GLU A 190 -22.38 1.61 -20.05
CA GLU A 190 -22.63 2.14 -18.71
C GLU A 190 -22.87 1.02 -17.68
N LEU A 191 -23.66 0.00 -18.03
CA LEU A 191 -23.92 -1.12 -17.14
C LEU A 191 -22.66 -1.99 -16.97
N LEU A 192 -21.93 -2.23 -18.07
CA LEU A 192 -20.65 -2.94 -18.05
C LEU A 192 -19.64 -2.23 -17.16
N SER A 193 -19.49 -0.91 -17.32
CA SER A 193 -18.61 -0.08 -16.50
C SER A 193 -19.02 -0.09 -15.03
N HIS A 194 -20.33 -0.01 -14.74
CA HIS A 194 -20.83 -0.10 -13.36
C HIS A 194 -20.46 -1.43 -12.69
N ILE A 195 -20.58 -2.54 -13.40
CA ILE A 195 -20.23 -3.87 -12.87
C ILE A 195 -18.73 -3.94 -12.57
N VAL A 196 -17.88 -3.48 -13.49
CA VAL A 196 -16.42 -3.51 -13.34
C VAL A 196 -15.97 -2.62 -12.18
N VAL A 197 -16.43 -1.36 -12.17
CA VAL A 197 -16.05 -0.39 -11.12
C VAL A 197 -16.53 -0.83 -9.75
N SER A 198 -17.77 -1.33 -9.65
CA SER A 198 -18.28 -1.88 -8.38
C SER A 198 -17.45 -3.06 -7.88
N LYS A 199 -16.98 -3.94 -8.78
CA LYS A 199 -16.13 -5.06 -8.38
C LYS A 199 -14.73 -4.61 -7.96
N VAL A 200 -14.12 -3.66 -8.67
CA VAL A 200 -12.74 -3.23 -8.47
C VAL A 200 -12.62 -2.19 -7.34
N LEU A 201 -13.33 -1.07 -7.44
CA LEU A 201 -13.23 0.03 -6.47
C LEU A 201 -14.10 -0.18 -5.24
N ASP A 202 -15.38 -0.56 -5.44
CA ASP A 202 -16.30 -0.81 -4.33
C ASP A 202 -16.08 -2.19 -3.71
N ARG A 203 -15.19 -3.01 -4.31
CA ARG A 203 -14.79 -4.33 -3.80
C ARG A 203 -15.95 -5.29 -3.63
N GLN A 204 -17.00 -5.12 -4.45
CA GLN A 204 -18.20 -5.93 -4.35
C GLN A 204 -18.01 -7.27 -5.09
N PRO A 205 -18.16 -8.43 -4.43
CA PRO A 205 -18.25 -9.70 -5.12
C PRO A 205 -19.42 -9.72 -6.12
N LEU A 206 -19.24 -10.36 -7.28
CA LEU A 206 -20.32 -10.47 -8.28
C LEU A 206 -21.59 -11.12 -7.72
N TYR A 207 -21.45 -11.97 -6.71
CA TYR A 207 -22.60 -12.52 -5.97
C TYR A 207 -23.40 -11.43 -5.26
N HIS A 208 -22.72 -10.46 -4.61
CA HIS A 208 -23.41 -9.35 -3.95
C HIS A 208 -24.06 -8.40 -4.97
N LEU A 209 -23.44 -8.18 -6.13
CA LEU A 209 -24.03 -7.42 -7.22
C LEU A 209 -25.28 -8.10 -7.78
N GLU A 210 -25.25 -9.41 -8.02
CA GLU A 210 -26.42 -10.21 -8.42
C GLU A 210 -27.58 -10.02 -7.43
N LYS A 211 -27.30 -10.13 -6.13
CA LYS A 211 -28.31 -9.93 -5.08
C LYS A 211 -28.78 -8.48 -4.95
N LYS A 212 -27.90 -7.51 -5.24
CA LYS A 212 -28.26 -6.08 -5.26
C LYS A 212 -29.23 -5.79 -6.39
N PHE A 213 -28.96 -6.27 -7.61
CA PHE A 213 -29.86 -6.09 -8.75
C PHE A 213 -31.22 -6.75 -8.50
N GLU A 214 -31.25 -7.99 -8.00
CA GLU A 214 -32.47 -8.68 -7.66
C GLU A 214 -33.31 -7.89 -6.63
N ARG A 215 -32.71 -7.41 -5.54
CA ARG A 215 -33.41 -6.70 -4.46
C ARG A 215 -33.88 -5.30 -4.86
N GLN A 216 -33.05 -4.54 -5.63
CA GLN A 216 -33.34 -3.11 -5.91
C GLN A 216 -34.19 -2.91 -7.15
N TYR A 217 -34.12 -3.81 -8.12
CA TYR A 217 -34.75 -3.62 -9.43
C TYR A 217 -35.67 -4.80 -9.85
N ASP A 218 -35.82 -5.79 -8.97
CA ASP A 218 -36.55 -7.04 -9.28
C ASP A 218 -36.04 -7.69 -10.58
N TRP A 219 -34.75 -7.52 -10.87
CA TRP A 219 -34.10 -8.02 -12.06
C TRP A 219 -32.80 -8.73 -11.73
N ARG A 220 -32.64 -9.97 -12.20
CA ARG A 220 -31.49 -10.80 -11.89
C ARG A 220 -30.50 -10.88 -13.04
N ILE A 221 -29.31 -10.29 -12.87
CA ILE A 221 -28.16 -10.53 -13.72
C ILE A 221 -27.27 -11.54 -13.03
N ARG A 222 -27.16 -12.75 -13.62
CA ARG A 222 -26.40 -13.85 -13.00
C ARG A 222 -24.91 -13.52 -12.91
N ARG A 223 -24.27 -13.87 -11.79
CA ARG A 223 -22.84 -13.61 -11.55
C ARG A 223 -21.92 -14.18 -12.65
N HIS A 224 -22.25 -15.37 -13.24
CA HIS A 224 -21.45 -15.91 -14.35
C HIS A 224 -21.61 -15.11 -15.64
N THR A 225 -22.72 -14.47 -15.86
CA THR A 225 -22.90 -13.56 -17.00
C THR A 225 -22.03 -12.32 -16.83
N MET A 226 -22.03 -11.71 -15.64
CA MET A 226 -21.17 -10.58 -15.32
C MET A 226 -19.68 -10.96 -15.41
N SER A 227 -19.30 -12.12 -14.89
CA SER A 227 -17.91 -12.63 -14.97
C SER A 227 -17.47 -12.82 -16.43
N ARG A 228 -18.32 -13.42 -17.27
CA ARG A 228 -18.01 -13.59 -18.70
C ARG A 228 -17.85 -12.25 -19.41
N TRP A 229 -18.71 -11.27 -19.13
CA TRP A 229 -18.57 -9.94 -19.69
C TRP A 229 -17.24 -9.30 -19.29
N MET A 230 -16.85 -9.38 -18.02
CA MET A 230 -15.57 -8.85 -17.56
C MET A 230 -14.37 -9.50 -18.27
N ILE A 231 -14.39 -10.82 -18.46
CA ILE A 231 -13.33 -11.53 -19.19
C ILE A 231 -13.27 -11.05 -20.64
N GLN A 232 -14.40 -10.98 -21.34
CA GLN A 232 -14.45 -10.50 -22.70
C GLN A 232 -14.01 -9.02 -22.84
N LEU A 233 -14.38 -8.17 -21.89
CA LEU A 233 -13.91 -6.79 -21.86
C LEU A 233 -12.39 -6.70 -21.70
N ALA A 234 -11.80 -7.55 -20.86
CA ALA A 234 -10.35 -7.57 -20.66
C ALA A 234 -9.59 -7.86 -21.95
N ASP A 235 -10.09 -8.78 -22.78
CA ASP A 235 -9.50 -9.09 -24.10
C ASP A 235 -9.49 -7.84 -25.01
N HIS A 236 -10.58 -7.07 -25.02
CA HIS A 236 -10.67 -5.83 -25.81
C HIS A 236 -9.82 -4.68 -25.25
N LEU A 237 -9.54 -4.70 -23.95
CA LEU A 237 -8.73 -3.68 -23.27
C LEU A 237 -7.23 -3.99 -23.30
N GLN A 238 -6.82 -5.19 -23.70
CA GLN A 238 -5.43 -5.63 -23.71
C GLN A 238 -4.49 -4.69 -24.51
N PRO A 239 -4.88 -4.10 -25.64
CA PRO A 239 -4.02 -3.13 -26.34
C PRO A 239 -3.65 -1.92 -25.47
N LEU A 240 -4.56 -1.41 -24.62
CA LEU A 240 -4.26 -0.33 -23.70
C LEU A 240 -3.27 -0.77 -22.61
N ILE A 241 -3.44 -1.97 -22.08
CA ILE A 241 -2.53 -2.53 -21.08
C ILE A 241 -1.13 -2.70 -21.66
N ASN A 242 -1.02 -3.17 -22.90
CA ASN A 242 0.28 -3.31 -23.58
C ASN A 242 0.98 -1.95 -23.73
N LEU A 243 0.26 -0.90 -24.19
CA LEU A 243 0.80 0.45 -24.25
C LEU A 243 1.21 1.00 -22.88
N MET A 244 0.44 0.70 -21.84
CA MET A 244 0.81 1.07 -20.47
C MET A 244 2.07 0.32 -20.02
N LYS A 245 2.25 -0.94 -20.41
CA LYS A 245 3.45 -1.73 -20.13
C LYS A 245 4.67 -1.15 -20.83
N ASP A 246 4.52 -0.74 -22.08
CA ASP A 246 5.59 -0.08 -22.84
C ASP A 246 6.07 1.21 -22.14
N GLU A 247 5.17 2.04 -21.60
CA GLU A 247 5.54 3.23 -20.82
C GLU A 247 6.33 2.88 -19.53
N VAL A 248 6.04 1.76 -18.89
CA VAL A 248 6.80 1.28 -17.73
C VAL A 248 8.18 0.78 -18.15
N LEU A 249 8.27 -0.04 -19.21
CA LEU A 249 9.53 -0.63 -19.65
C LEU A 249 10.48 0.39 -20.29
N ASN A 250 9.95 1.44 -20.88
CA ASN A 250 10.73 2.53 -21.48
C ASN A 250 11.21 3.59 -20.48
N TYR A 251 10.76 3.53 -19.22
CA TYR A 251 11.23 4.42 -18.17
C TYR A 251 12.25 3.71 -17.28
N ASP A 252 13.20 4.45 -16.72
CA ASP A 252 14.34 3.91 -15.97
C ASP A 252 14.08 3.65 -14.48
N ILE A 253 12.86 3.84 -14.00
CA ILE A 253 12.46 3.57 -12.61
C ILE A 253 11.12 2.85 -12.59
N ALA A 254 11.13 1.65 -12.04
CA ALA A 254 9.93 0.88 -11.75
C ALA A 254 9.92 0.40 -10.30
N SER A 255 8.78 -0.01 -9.82
CA SER A 255 8.64 -0.69 -8.54
C SER A 255 7.68 -1.87 -8.66
N CYS A 256 7.92 -2.91 -7.88
CA CYS A 256 7.11 -4.12 -7.91
C CYS A 256 6.82 -4.61 -6.49
N ASP A 257 5.64 -5.16 -6.32
CA ASP A 257 5.23 -5.90 -5.13
C ASP A 257 4.28 -7.02 -5.54
N ALA A 258 4.18 -8.07 -4.74
CA ALA A 258 3.37 -9.22 -5.06
C ALA A 258 2.39 -9.57 -3.93
N THR A 259 1.22 -10.06 -4.31
CA THR A 259 0.25 -10.59 -3.37
C THR A 259 -0.29 -11.94 -3.82
N SER A 260 -0.51 -12.85 -2.87
CA SER A 260 -1.07 -14.16 -3.20
C SER A 260 -2.49 -14.03 -3.75
N LEU A 261 -2.83 -14.82 -4.76
CA LEU A 261 -4.17 -14.99 -5.31
C LEU A 261 -4.45 -16.49 -5.41
N GLN A 262 -5.60 -16.93 -4.93
CA GLN A 262 -6.03 -18.32 -5.16
C GLN A 262 -6.82 -18.39 -6.46
N VAL A 263 -6.42 -19.33 -7.33
CA VAL A 263 -7.14 -19.65 -8.58
C VAL A 263 -7.51 -21.13 -8.55
N LEU A 264 -8.79 -21.43 -8.69
CA LEU A 264 -9.29 -22.80 -8.47
C LEU A 264 -8.95 -23.76 -9.61
N ASN A 265 -9.04 -23.28 -10.85
CA ASN A 265 -8.84 -24.09 -12.05
C ASN A 265 -7.58 -23.63 -12.79
N GLU A 266 -6.42 -24.04 -12.29
CA GLU A 266 -5.13 -23.91 -12.96
C GLU A 266 -4.69 -25.29 -13.47
N PRO A 267 -4.20 -25.41 -14.70
CA PRO A 267 -3.69 -26.67 -15.22
C PRO A 267 -2.54 -27.20 -14.35
N LYS A 268 -2.60 -28.49 -14.01
CA LYS A 268 -1.55 -29.19 -13.25
C LYS A 268 -1.27 -28.64 -11.83
N ARG A 269 -2.17 -27.84 -11.25
CA ARG A 269 -2.04 -27.32 -9.88
C ARG A 269 -3.25 -27.66 -9.02
N ALA A 270 -3.01 -27.97 -7.76
CA ALA A 270 -4.08 -28.16 -6.78
C ALA A 270 -4.72 -26.81 -6.42
N PRO A 271 -6.06 -26.76 -6.23
CA PRO A 271 -6.79 -25.52 -5.94
C PRO A 271 -6.32 -24.77 -4.68
N GLU A 272 -5.68 -25.47 -3.74
CA GLU A 272 -5.15 -24.90 -2.48
C GLU A 272 -3.83 -24.16 -2.68
N LYS A 273 -3.12 -24.39 -3.78
CA LYS A 273 -1.87 -23.69 -4.09
C LYS A 273 -2.15 -22.25 -4.44
N LYS A 274 -1.37 -21.35 -3.85
CA LYS A 274 -1.47 -19.91 -4.11
C LYS A 274 -0.68 -19.55 -5.36
N SER A 275 -1.32 -18.83 -6.25
CA SER A 275 -0.68 -18.08 -7.33
C SER A 275 -0.47 -16.65 -6.87
N TYR A 276 0.07 -15.79 -7.71
CA TYR A 276 0.42 -14.43 -7.32
C TYR A 276 -0.11 -13.42 -8.33
N ALA A 277 -0.48 -12.25 -7.82
CA ALA A 277 -0.72 -11.05 -8.59
C ALA A 277 0.41 -10.07 -8.28
N TYR A 278 1.12 -9.65 -9.30
CA TYR A 278 2.19 -8.65 -9.23
C TYR A 278 1.60 -7.28 -9.51
N CYS A 279 1.95 -6.31 -8.66
CA CYS A 279 1.61 -4.91 -8.87
C CYS A 279 2.89 -4.18 -9.27
N ILE A 280 2.92 -3.63 -10.48
CA ILE A 280 4.04 -2.90 -11.01
C ILE A 280 3.64 -1.44 -11.13
N ARG A 281 4.48 -0.56 -10.62
CA ARG A 281 4.31 0.87 -10.76
C ARG A 281 5.52 1.45 -11.48
N GLY A 282 5.29 2.28 -12.50
CA GLY A 282 6.36 2.89 -13.29
C GLY A 282 5.84 4.01 -14.17
N GLY A 283 6.61 4.36 -15.19
CA GLY A 283 6.33 5.44 -16.12
C GLY A 283 6.83 6.81 -15.68
N PRO A 284 7.12 7.71 -16.62
CA PRO A 284 7.67 9.04 -16.37
C PRO A 284 6.67 9.94 -15.62
N PRO A 285 7.14 11.05 -15.01
CA PRO A 285 6.25 12.06 -14.44
C PRO A 285 5.18 12.50 -15.44
N GLY A 286 3.92 12.51 -15.02
CA GLY A 286 2.78 12.82 -15.88
C GLY A 286 2.19 11.63 -16.65
N LYS A 287 2.89 10.48 -16.70
CA LYS A 287 2.39 9.24 -17.30
C LYS A 287 2.58 8.04 -16.36
N GLN A 288 2.25 8.24 -15.11
CA GLN A 288 2.39 7.17 -14.11
C GLN A 288 1.38 6.05 -14.36
N VAL A 289 1.89 4.83 -14.31
CA VAL A 289 1.16 3.59 -14.57
C VAL A 289 1.17 2.70 -13.35
N THR A 290 0.06 2.03 -13.09
CA THR A 290 -0.03 0.89 -12.17
C THR A 290 -0.57 -0.31 -12.94
N LEU A 291 0.20 -1.37 -13.03
CA LEU A 291 -0.17 -2.63 -13.69
C LEU A 291 -0.37 -3.74 -12.66
N PHE A 292 -1.30 -4.63 -12.95
CA PHE A 292 -1.49 -5.88 -12.24
C PHE A 292 -1.38 -7.04 -13.21
N GLU A 293 -0.42 -7.90 -12.95
CA GLU A 293 -0.16 -9.08 -13.77
C GLU A 293 -0.36 -10.34 -12.90
N TYR A 294 -1.06 -11.32 -13.43
CA TYR A 294 -1.27 -12.60 -12.75
C TYR A 294 -0.27 -13.65 -13.24
N ASN A 295 0.24 -14.46 -12.32
CA ASN A 295 1.06 -15.61 -12.66
C ASN A 295 0.70 -16.85 -11.88
N GLY A 296 0.45 -17.95 -12.61
CA GLY A 296 0.12 -19.26 -12.09
C GLY A 296 1.29 -20.27 -12.04
N TYR A 297 2.48 -19.93 -12.56
CA TYR A 297 3.57 -20.90 -12.73
C TYR A 297 4.78 -20.63 -11.81
N SER A 298 5.99 -20.50 -12.35
CA SER A 298 7.18 -20.22 -11.58
C SER A 298 7.30 -18.73 -11.27
N GLN A 299 7.59 -18.40 -10.02
CA GLN A 299 7.65 -17.00 -9.59
C GLN A 299 8.88 -16.26 -10.16
N LYS A 300 10.07 -16.89 -10.10
CA LYS A 300 11.33 -16.24 -10.52
C LYS A 300 11.39 -16.00 -12.02
N GLU A 301 11.12 -17.04 -12.81
CA GLU A 301 11.13 -16.96 -14.27
C GLU A 301 10.13 -15.94 -14.80
N TYR A 302 8.96 -15.83 -14.16
CA TYR A 302 7.96 -14.86 -14.56
C TYR A 302 8.38 -13.42 -14.28
N VAL A 303 9.06 -13.17 -13.17
CA VAL A 303 9.55 -11.82 -12.85
C VAL A 303 10.61 -11.40 -13.88
N ASP A 304 11.43 -12.32 -14.37
CA ASP A 304 12.37 -12.05 -15.43
C ASP A 304 11.66 -11.66 -16.75
N GLU A 305 10.60 -12.40 -17.13
CA GLU A 305 9.76 -12.06 -18.30
C GLU A 305 9.02 -10.72 -18.13
N LEU A 306 8.61 -10.40 -16.90
CA LEU A 306 7.86 -9.19 -16.58
C LEU A 306 8.67 -7.92 -16.86
N PHE A 307 9.98 -7.99 -16.61
CA PHE A 307 10.94 -6.90 -16.79
C PHE A 307 11.91 -7.14 -17.97
N ASP A 308 11.54 -8.03 -18.90
CA ASP A 308 12.36 -8.25 -20.09
C ASP A 308 12.54 -6.95 -20.89
N GLY A 309 13.81 -6.61 -21.17
CA GLY A 309 14.18 -5.37 -21.83
C GLY A 309 14.21 -4.11 -20.96
N PHE A 310 13.83 -4.19 -19.69
CA PHE A 310 13.90 -3.05 -18.76
C PHE A 310 15.36 -2.71 -18.41
N LYS A 311 15.64 -1.40 -18.28
CA LYS A 311 16.97 -0.88 -17.89
C LYS A 311 16.81 0.21 -16.85
N GLY A 312 17.46 0.03 -15.69
CA GLY A 312 17.43 1.04 -14.63
C GLY A 312 17.18 0.47 -13.24
N PHE A 313 16.40 1.17 -12.45
CA PHE A 313 16.16 0.83 -11.06
C PHE A 313 14.80 0.15 -10.88
N ILE A 314 14.79 -1.00 -10.19
CA ILE A 314 13.55 -1.64 -9.77
C ILE A 314 13.49 -1.62 -8.23
N HIS A 315 12.46 -0.96 -7.70
CA HIS A 315 12.22 -0.88 -6.27
C HIS A 315 11.34 -2.03 -5.81
N VAL A 316 11.87 -2.89 -4.93
CA VAL A 316 11.19 -4.10 -4.45
C VAL A 316 11.41 -4.28 -2.93
N ASP A 317 10.72 -5.25 -2.35
CA ASP A 317 11.14 -5.82 -1.07
C ASP A 317 12.32 -6.79 -1.29
N ALA A 318 12.87 -7.31 -0.20
CA ALA A 318 13.98 -8.27 -0.29
C ALA A 318 13.44 -9.72 -0.34
N ASP A 319 12.46 -9.99 -1.21
CA ASP A 319 11.99 -11.34 -1.46
C ASP A 319 12.92 -12.03 -2.47
N PRO A 320 13.33 -13.29 -2.21
CA PRO A 320 14.20 -14.02 -3.12
C PRO A 320 13.67 -14.21 -4.56
N VAL A 321 12.39 -13.91 -4.79
CA VAL A 321 11.80 -13.96 -6.15
C VAL A 321 12.46 -12.96 -7.11
N TYR A 322 13.05 -11.89 -6.58
CA TYR A 322 13.71 -10.83 -7.36
C TYR A 322 15.22 -11.04 -7.52
N ASP A 323 15.81 -12.10 -6.94
CA ASP A 323 17.27 -12.31 -6.98
C ASP A 323 17.83 -12.37 -8.41
N ASN A 324 17.13 -13.04 -9.33
CA ASN A 324 17.55 -13.15 -10.72
C ASN A 324 17.65 -11.78 -11.42
N LEU A 325 16.76 -10.82 -11.11
CA LEU A 325 16.84 -9.46 -11.64
C LEU A 325 18.13 -8.75 -11.21
N ALA A 326 18.62 -9.04 -10.01
CA ALA A 326 19.88 -8.47 -9.52
C ALA A 326 21.12 -8.96 -10.29
N GLU A 327 21.03 -10.09 -10.99
CA GLU A 327 22.10 -10.66 -11.81
C GLU A 327 22.14 -10.03 -13.23
N GLN A 328 21.07 -9.33 -13.62
CA GLN A 328 21.00 -8.67 -14.94
C GLN A 328 21.84 -7.38 -14.94
N PRO A 329 22.75 -7.16 -15.90
CA PRO A 329 23.71 -6.05 -15.86
C PRO A 329 23.06 -4.67 -15.97
N ASP A 330 21.90 -4.58 -16.62
CA ASP A 330 21.18 -3.32 -16.86
C ASP A 330 20.18 -2.98 -15.75
N ILE A 331 20.00 -3.86 -14.74
CA ILE A 331 19.04 -3.70 -13.66
C ILE A 331 19.75 -3.49 -12.32
N THR A 332 19.30 -2.49 -11.57
CA THR A 332 19.76 -2.25 -10.20
C THR A 332 18.57 -2.32 -9.24
N LEU A 333 18.61 -3.24 -8.29
CA LEU A 333 17.56 -3.33 -7.27
C LEU A 333 17.71 -2.26 -6.21
N SER A 334 16.63 -1.57 -5.90
CA SER A 334 16.48 -0.68 -4.76
C SER A 334 15.58 -1.34 -3.73
N LEU A 335 16.09 -1.63 -2.54
CA LEU A 335 15.35 -2.37 -1.53
C LEU A 335 14.65 -1.47 -0.52
N CYS A 336 13.46 -1.89 -0.11
CA CYS A 336 12.60 -1.13 0.78
C CYS A 336 13.13 -1.07 2.21
N ASN A 337 13.52 0.11 2.69
CA ASN A 337 13.98 0.35 4.06
C ASN A 337 12.88 0.15 5.12
N VAL A 338 11.59 0.26 4.75
CA VAL A 338 10.48 -0.03 5.68
C VAL A 338 10.48 -1.48 6.11
N HIS A 339 10.82 -2.42 5.23
CA HIS A 339 10.90 -3.84 5.57
C HIS A 339 12.03 -4.13 6.56
N ALA A 340 13.20 -3.54 6.39
CA ALA A 340 14.30 -3.64 7.35
C ALA A 340 13.90 -2.99 8.71
N ARG A 341 13.34 -1.79 8.69
CA ARG A 341 12.84 -1.09 9.87
C ARG A 341 11.78 -1.90 10.63
N ARG A 342 10.82 -2.52 9.92
CA ARG A 342 9.73 -3.31 10.51
C ARG A 342 10.24 -4.45 11.41
N LYS A 343 11.39 -5.06 11.09
CA LYS A 343 12.00 -6.10 11.91
C LYS A 343 12.44 -5.56 13.28
N PHE A 344 13.01 -4.37 13.35
CA PHE A 344 13.37 -3.73 14.63
C PHE A 344 12.11 -3.22 15.37
N GLU A 345 11.14 -2.69 14.65
CA GLU A 345 9.88 -2.21 15.23
C GLU A 345 9.11 -3.32 15.95
N GLN A 346 9.05 -4.53 15.37
CA GLN A 346 8.42 -5.69 15.99
C GLN A 346 9.06 -6.03 17.33
N ILE A 347 10.38 -5.90 17.44
CA ILE A 347 11.12 -6.13 18.69
C ILE A 347 10.76 -5.06 19.72
N VAL A 348 10.82 -3.78 19.36
CA VAL A 348 10.45 -2.66 20.26
C VAL A 348 9.02 -2.81 20.76
N LYS A 349 8.08 -3.18 19.88
CA LYS A 349 6.69 -3.43 20.26
C LYS A 349 6.51 -4.66 21.17
N SER A 350 7.41 -5.62 21.12
CA SER A 350 7.35 -6.85 21.93
C SER A 350 7.97 -6.70 23.32
N ILE A 351 8.92 -5.77 23.47
CA ILE A 351 9.66 -5.53 24.71
C ILE A 351 9.37 -4.12 25.17
N LYS A 352 8.78 -3.96 26.37
CA LYS A 352 8.53 -2.63 26.97
C LYS A 352 9.79 -2.00 27.62
N LYS A 353 11.02 -2.39 27.21
CA LYS A 353 12.27 -1.78 27.72
C LYS A 353 12.43 -0.36 27.14
N LYS A 354 12.77 0.61 28.01
CA LYS A 354 13.01 2.02 27.61
C LYS A 354 14.23 2.17 26.69
N ASP A 355 15.26 1.30 26.79
CA ASP A 355 16.49 1.33 26.01
C ASP A 355 16.85 -0.04 25.44
N GLY A 356 17.52 -0.08 24.29
CA GLY A 356 17.94 -1.32 23.68
C GLY A 356 18.38 -1.16 22.22
N LEU A 357 19.04 -2.16 21.68
CA LEU A 357 19.61 -2.16 20.32
C LEU A 357 18.54 -1.88 19.25
N ALA A 358 17.34 -2.46 19.40
CA ALA A 358 16.26 -2.23 18.45
C ALA A 358 15.77 -0.77 18.45
N LYS A 359 15.78 -0.10 19.62
CA LYS A 359 15.40 1.31 19.72
C LYS A 359 16.43 2.22 19.08
N HIS A 360 17.72 1.90 19.20
CA HIS A 360 18.78 2.63 18.47
C HIS A 360 18.54 2.58 16.96
N ALA A 361 18.34 1.38 16.39
CA ALA A 361 18.01 1.23 14.97
C ALA A 361 16.75 2.03 14.57
N MET A 362 15.69 2.02 15.40
CA MET A 362 14.49 2.82 15.15
C MET A 362 14.77 4.33 15.15
N THR A 363 15.70 4.80 15.98
CA THR A 363 16.12 6.21 15.99
C THR A 363 16.83 6.59 14.70
N VAL A 364 17.71 5.72 14.18
CA VAL A 364 18.37 5.93 12.88
C VAL A 364 17.33 6.04 11.77
N TYR A 365 16.39 5.11 11.67
CA TYR A 365 15.32 5.18 10.67
C TYR A 365 14.43 6.42 10.85
N LYS A 366 14.13 6.83 12.09
CA LYS A 366 13.40 8.08 12.35
C LYS A 366 14.14 9.30 11.79
N ASN A 367 15.45 9.38 11.98
CA ASN A 367 16.26 10.47 11.46
C ASN A 367 16.32 10.44 9.92
N LEU A 368 16.49 9.26 9.32
CA LEU A 368 16.45 9.09 7.87
C LEU A 368 15.15 9.63 7.27
N TYR A 369 14.00 9.22 7.79
CA TYR A 369 12.71 9.70 7.30
C TYR A 369 12.43 11.18 7.64
N LYS A 370 13.07 11.74 8.68
CA LYS A 370 13.03 13.17 8.94
C LYS A 370 13.72 13.98 7.83
N ILE A 371 14.86 13.50 7.32
CA ILE A 371 15.57 14.11 6.19
C ILE A 371 14.70 14.07 4.92
N GLU A 372 14.10 12.92 4.61
CA GLU A 372 13.20 12.78 3.46
C GLU A 372 11.96 13.68 3.56
N ARG A 373 11.39 13.82 4.75
CA ARG A 373 10.28 14.75 5.01
C ARG A 373 10.69 16.19 4.75
N LEU A 374 11.85 16.61 5.25
CA LEU A 374 12.40 17.96 5.02
C LEU A 374 12.54 18.23 3.52
N ALA A 375 13.08 17.28 2.76
CA ALA A 375 13.19 17.39 1.30
C ALA A 375 11.83 17.59 0.62
N THR A 376 10.80 16.92 1.12
CA THR A 376 9.43 17.02 0.58
C THR A 376 8.75 18.33 0.98
N GLU A 377 8.86 18.76 2.25
CA GLU A 377 8.28 20.02 2.75
C GLU A 377 8.89 21.25 2.07
N GLN A 378 10.18 21.16 1.72
CA GLN A 378 10.90 22.23 0.99
C GLN A 378 10.72 22.13 -0.54
N ASN A 379 9.98 21.15 -1.05
CA ASN A 379 9.79 20.90 -2.48
C ASN A 379 11.12 20.83 -3.25
N LEU A 380 12.13 20.15 -2.70
CA LEU A 380 13.43 20.03 -3.33
C LEU A 380 13.32 19.27 -4.66
N SER A 381 14.03 19.76 -5.69
CA SER A 381 14.21 19.04 -6.96
C SER A 381 15.02 17.77 -6.75
N ASP A 382 14.97 16.84 -7.72
CA ASP A 382 15.70 15.57 -7.64
C ASP A 382 17.22 15.75 -7.45
N PRO A 383 17.92 16.68 -8.14
CA PRO A 383 19.32 16.97 -7.85
C PRO A 383 19.55 17.49 -6.43
N GLN A 384 18.70 18.41 -5.95
CA GLN A 384 18.81 18.97 -4.60
C GLN A 384 18.54 17.88 -3.53
N ARG A 385 17.61 16.98 -3.78
CA ARG A 385 17.35 15.82 -2.91
C ARG A 385 18.54 14.86 -2.89
N TYR A 386 19.17 14.61 -4.02
CA TYR A 386 20.41 13.85 -4.10
C TYR A 386 21.50 14.47 -3.24
N GLU A 387 21.76 15.78 -3.37
CA GLU A 387 22.78 16.50 -2.57
C GLU A 387 22.48 16.42 -1.07
N LEU A 388 21.23 16.66 -0.67
CA LEU A 388 20.81 16.55 0.73
C LEU A 388 21.08 15.13 1.28
N ARG A 389 20.78 14.10 0.50
CA ARG A 389 21.06 12.70 0.87
C ARG A 389 22.54 12.41 1.01
N GLN A 390 23.38 12.93 0.12
CA GLN A 390 24.84 12.76 0.25
C GLN A 390 25.37 13.43 1.52
N LYS A 391 24.85 14.60 1.87
CA LYS A 391 25.29 15.38 3.02
C LYS A 391 24.79 14.83 4.36
N GLU A 392 23.52 14.40 4.43
CA GLU A 392 22.85 14.07 5.70
C GLU A 392 22.56 12.57 5.86
N SER A 393 22.00 11.92 4.81
CA SER A 393 21.57 10.53 4.90
C SER A 393 22.73 9.55 4.80
N ARG A 394 23.71 9.81 3.93
CA ARG A 394 24.86 8.93 3.74
C ARG A 394 25.69 8.78 5.02
N PRO A 395 26.16 9.86 5.70
CA PRO A 395 26.92 9.72 6.95
C PRO A 395 26.12 9.02 8.06
N LEU A 396 24.82 9.30 8.14
CA LEU A 396 23.91 8.61 9.09
C LEU A 396 23.89 7.10 8.86
N LEU A 397 23.78 6.66 7.61
CA LEU A 397 23.73 5.25 7.26
C LEU A 397 25.10 4.58 7.38
N GLU A 398 26.20 5.26 7.06
CA GLU A 398 27.56 4.75 7.27
C GLU A 398 27.83 4.49 8.77
N SER A 399 27.46 5.42 9.62
CA SER A 399 27.53 5.24 11.07
C SER A 399 26.64 4.06 11.53
N PHE A 400 25.47 3.91 10.94
CA PHE A 400 24.57 2.79 11.24
C PHE A 400 25.16 1.45 10.78
N LYS A 401 25.86 1.41 9.64
CA LYS A 401 26.56 0.20 9.17
C LYS A 401 27.62 -0.26 10.15
N THR A 402 28.48 0.67 10.60
CA THR A 402 29.49 0.38 11.61
C THR A 402 28.86 -0.18 12.89
N TRP A 403 27.78 0.45 13.36
CA TRP A 403 27.05 -0.04 14.52
C TRP A 403 26.44 -1.43 14.30
N LEU A 404 25.87 -1.73 13.12
CA LEU A 404 25.34 -3.06 12.78
C LEU A 404 26.43 -4.12 12.79
N ASP A 405 27.62 -3.80 12.27
CA ASP A 405 28.76 -4.72 12.22
C ASP A 405 29.26 -5.03 13.63
N ASP A 406 29.50 -4.01 14.46
CA ASP A 406 29.91 -4.16 15.86
C ASP A 406 28.90 -4.99 16.67
N LYS A 407 27.61 -4.71 16.51
CA LYS A 407 26.58 -5.42 17.28
C LYS A 407 26.29 -6.81 16.78
N SER A 408 26.58 -7.10 15.49
CA SER A 408 26.40 -8.45 14.95
C SER A 408 27.27 -9.50 15.66
N GLU A 409 28.44 -9.10 16.15
CA GLU A 409 29.34 -9.98 16.87
C GLU A 409 28.91 -10.23 18.33
N LEU A 410 28.14 -9.29 18.89
CA LEU A 410 27.74 -9.30 20.30
C LEU A 410 26.36 -9.94 20.54
N VAL A 411 25.58 -10.17 19.49
CA VAL A 411 24.22 -10.70 19.61
C VAL A 411 24.12 -12.14 19.11
N LEU A 412 23.22 -12.92 19.70
CA LEU A 412 22.98 -14.28 19.23
C LEU A 412 22.34 -14.26 17.84
N PRO A 413 22.87 -14.94 16.82
CA PRO A 413 22.38 -14.89 15.44
C PRO A 413 20.91 -15.29 15.29
N ARG A 414 20.42 -16.23 16.13
CA ARG A 414 19.03 -16.72 16.10
C ARG A 414 18.06 -15.86 16.92
N SER A 415 18.55 -14.89 17.69
CA SER A 415 17.68 -13.96 18.43
C SER A 415 16.91 -13.04 17.46
N PRO A 416 15.77 -12.48 17.86
CA PRO A 416 15.04 -11.52 17.04
C PRO A 416 15.91 -10.33 16.58
N ILE A 417 16.74 -9.79 17.48
CA ILE A 417 17.64 -8.68 17.15
C ILE A 417 18.78 -9.14 16.22
N GLY A 418 19.35 -10.32 16.43
CA GLY A 418 20.37 -10.90 15.54
C GLY A 418 19.82 -11.11 14.13
N LYS A 419 18.61 -11.63 13.99
CA LYS A 419 17.91 -11.77 12.70
C LYS A 419 17.65 -10.40 12.03
N ALA A 420 17.26 -9.38 12.79
CA ALA A 420 17.02 -8.04 12.25
C ALA A 420 18.33 -7.39 11.76
N ILE A 421 19.43 -7.52 12.53
CA ILE A 421 20.77 -7.05 12.15
C ILE A 421 21.26 -7.80 10.91
N ALA A 422 21.20 -9.12 10.91
CA ALA A 422 21.62 -9.95 9.78
C ALA A 422 20.86 -9.62 8.50
N TYR A 423 19.52 -9.47 8.57
CA TYR A 423 18.71 -9.05 7.44
C TYR A 423 19.18 -7.72 6.87
N THR A 424 19.36 -6.71 7.72
CA THR A 424 19.76 -5.37 7.29
C THR A 424 21.16 -5.37 6.67
N ARG A 425 22.11 -6.14 7.24
CA ARG A 425 23.47 -6.28 6.71
C ARG A 425 23.49 -7.00 5.36
N ASN A 426 22.78 -8.10 5.24
CA ASN A 426 22.75 -8.90 4.01
C ASN A 426 22.18 -8.12 2.81
N HIS A 427 21.28 -7.18 3.07
CA HIS A 427 20.61 -6.39 2.03
C HIS A 427 21.15 -4.96 1.95
N TRP A 428 22.29 -4.68 2.59
CA TRP A 428 22.81 -3.34 2.81
C TRP A 428 22.94 -2.51 1.52
N ASN A 429 23.57 -3.08 0.48
CA ASN A 429 23.79 -2.37 -0.78
C ASN A 429 22.47 -1.97 -1.44
N GLY A 430 21.51 -2.87 -1.51
CA GLY A 430 20.18 -2.57 -2.05
C GLY A 430 19.40 -1.54 -1.23
N LEU A 431 19.59 -1.53 0.12
CA LEU A 431 18.99 -0.53 0.99
C LEU A 431 19.60 0.87 0.81
N LEU A 432 20.82 0.97 0.28
CA LEU A 432 21.51 2.23 -0.04
C LEU A 432 21.21 2.75 -1.45
N THR A 433 20.67 1.93 -2.36
CA THR A 433 20.47 2.29 -3.76
C THR A 433 19.72 3.60 -3.95
N PHE A 434 18.74 3.92 -3.07
CA PHE A 434 17.99 5.18 -3.14
C PHE A 434 18.86 6.44 -2.98
N LEU A 435 20.08 6.31 -2.46
CA LEU A 435 21.04 7.42 -2.36
C LEU A 435 21.68 7.79 -3.70
N SER A 436 21.59 6.92 -4.72
CA SER A 436 22.23 7.12 -6.02
C SER A 436 21.45 8.04 -6.95
N ASP A 437 20.15 8.21 -6.71
CA ASP A 437 19.27 9.05 -7.53
C ASP A 437 18.22 9.75 -6.66
N GLY A 438 18.03 11.05 -6.85
CA GLY A 438 17.06 11.86 -6.08
C GLY A 438 15.60 11.47 -6.33
N ARG A 439 15.29 10.82 -7.46
CA ARG A 439 13.96 10.33 -7.83
C ARG A 439 13.57 9.07 -7.05
N LEU A 440 14.55 8.23 -6.65
CA LEU A 440 14.30 7.00 -5.90
C LEU A 440 13.78 7.33 -4.51
N ARG A 441 12.91 6.47 -3.99
CA ARG A 441 12.41 6.57 -2.62
C ARG A 441 13.14 5.57 -1.72
N PRO A 442 13.27 5.86 -0.41
CA PRO A 442 13.81 4.87 0.53
C PRO A 442 12.85 3.70 0.79
N ASP A 443 11.59 3.80 0.35
CA ASP A 443 10.54 2.81 0.62
C ASP A 443 9.64 2.54 -0.59
N ASN A 444 9.00 1.36 -0.60
CA ASN A 444 8.05 0.92 -1.62
C ASN A 444 6.59 1.22 -1.25
N ASN A 445 6.34 2.21 -0.37
CA ASN A 445 5.01 2.49 0.14
C ASN A 445 3.99 2.87 -0.95
N LEU A 446 4.43 3.47 -2.06
CA LEU A 446 3.53 3.80 -3.17
C LEU A 446 2.94 2.54 -3.78
N THR A 447 3.76 1.55 -4.10
CA THR A 447 3.31 0.27 -4.65
C THR A 447 2.51 -0.54 -3.62
N GLU A 448 2.92 -0.50 -2.33
CA GLU A 448 2.13 -1.10 -1.25
C GLU A 448 0.73 -0.46 -1.14
N ASN A 449 0.59 0.83 -1.39
CA ASN A 449 -0.72 1.50 -1.43
C ASN A 449 -1.52 1.12 -2.68
N ASP A 450 -0.88 0.94 -3.82
CA ASP A 450 -1.52 0.55 -5.08
C ASP A 450 -2.00 -0.91 -5.04
N ILE A 451 -1.26 -1.82 -4.41
CA ILE A 451 -1.67 -3.23 -4.28
C ILE A 451 -2.78 -3.43 -3.24
N ARG A 452 -2.91 -2.54 -2.26
CA ARG A 452 -3.88 -2.65 -1.16
C ARG A 452 -5.34 -2.77 -1.62
N PRO A 453 -5.86 -2.00 -2.60
CA PRO A 453 -7.21 -2.17 -3.13
C PRO A 453 -7.46 -3.60 -3.63
N PHE A 454 -6.49 -4.20 -4.33
CA PHE A 454 -6.57 -5.58 -4.80
C PHE A 454 -6.61 -6.58 -3.64
N VAL A 455 -5.74 -6.41 -2.64
CA VAL A 455 -5.69 -7.26 -1.43
C VAL A 455 -7.03 -7.23 -0.69
N ILE A 456 -7.64 -6.05 -0.54
CA ILE A 456 -8.93 -5.93 0.15
C ILE A 456 -10.05 -6.54 -0.69
N ALA A 457 -10.07 -6.29 -2.00
CA ALA A 457 -11.05 -6.90 -2.90
C ALA A 457 -10.95 -8.44 -2.88
N ARG A 458 -9.72 -8.98 -2.90
CA ARG A 458 -9.47 -10.41 -2.77
C ARG A 458 -10.05 -11.00 -1.48
N LYS A 459 -9.93 -10.31 -0.35
CA LYS A 459 -10.53 -10.75 0.92
C LYS A 459 -12.06 -10.85 0.83
N ASN A 460 -12.70 -10.10 -0.05
CA ASN A 460 -14.14 -10.14 -0.26
C ASN A 460 -14.58 -11.23 -1.24
N PHE A 461 -13.87 -11.44 -2.37
CA PHE A 461 -14.24 -12.46 -3.36
C PHE A 461 -13.51 -13.79 -3.17
N LEU A 462 -12.49 -13.88 -2.31
CA LEU A 462 -11.70 -15.03 -1.85
C LEU A 462 -10.79 -15.64 -2.94
N PHE A 463 -11.30 -15.95 -4.13
CA PHE A 463 -10.58 -16.64 -5.20
C PHE A 463 -11.06 -16.19 -6.59
N ALA A 464 -10.26 -16.45 -7.61
CA ALA A 464 -10.69 -16.48 -9.00
C ALA A 464 -11.01 -17.93 -9.40
N CYS A 465 -12.05 -18.13 -10.22
CA CYS A 465 -12.40 -19.49 -10.66
C CYS A 465 -11.45 -20.02 -11.73
N THR A 466 -10.94 -19.15 -12.60
CA THR A 466 -10.11 -19.50 -13.76
C THR A 466 -8.96 -18.54 -13.93
N MET A 467 -7.93 -18.93 -14.68
CA MET A 467 -6.82 -18.07 -15.07
C MET A 467 -7.33 -16.83 -15.81
N ALA A 468 -8.18 -17.00 -16.84
CA ALA A 468 -8.77 -15.87 -17.58
C ALA A 468 -9.54 -14.89 -16.67
N GLY A 469 -10.15 -15.38 -15.58
CA GLY A 469 -10.77 -14.52 -14.58
C GLY A 469 -9.76 -13.76 -13.71
N ALA A 470 -8.61 -14.36 -13.44
CA ALA A 470 -7.51 -13.70 -12.73
C ALA A 470 -6.82 -12.64 -13.60
N ASP A 471 -6.54 -12.96 -14.88
CA ASP A 471 -5.99 -12.03 -15.86
C ASP A 471 -6.93 -10.83 -16.06
N ALA A 472 -8.22 -11.09 -16.24
CA ALA A 472 -9.22 -10.03 -16.37
C ALA A 472 -9.26 -9.11 -15.15
N LEU A 473 -9.10 -9.63 -13.94
CA LEU A 473 -8.97 -8.78 -12.75
C LEU A 473 -7.73 -7.88 -12.84
N GLY A 474 -6.60 -8.41 -13.28
CA GLY A 474 -5.36 -7.65 -13.51
C GLY A 474 -5.61 -6.49 -14.47
N VAL A 475 -6.18 -6.75 -15.65
CA VAL A 475 -6.50 -5.73 -16.66
C VAL A 475 -7.39 -4.62 -16.09
N HIS A 476 -8.49 -4.99 -15.42
CA HIS A 476 -9.43 -4.01 -14.88
C HIS A 476 -8.84 -3.19 -13.74
N PHE A 477 -8.07 -3.81 -12.83
CA PHE A 477 -7.37 -3.09 -11.77
C PHE A 477 -6.33 -2.11 -12.33
N SER A 478 -5.55 -2.53 -13.32
CA SER A 478 -4.53 -1.72 -13.98
C SER A 478 -5.13 -0.44 -14.58
N LEU A 479 -6.15 -0.59 -15.39
CA LEU A 479 -6.75 0.56 -16.07
C LEU A 479 -7.45 1.51 -15.09
N ILE A 480 -8.21 0.98 -14.14
CA ILE A 480 -8.97 1.78 -13.17
C ILE A 480 -8.04 2.52 -12.20
N LEU A 481 -7.00 1.86 -11.67
CA LEU A 481 -6.10 2.51 -10.74
C LEU A 481 -5.20 3.53 -11.44
N THR A 482 -4.74 3.25 -12.66
CA THR A 482 -4.02 4.24 -13.46
C THR A 482 -4.89 5.46 -13.75
N ALA A 483 -6.14 5.29 -14.17
CA ALA A 483 -7.08 6.40 -14.36
C ALA A 483 -7.26 7.25 -13.08
N LYS A 484 -7.37 6.59 -11.93
CA LYS A 484 -7.47 7.27 -10.63
C LYS A 484 -6.21 8.09 -10.31
N HIS A 485 -5.01 7.58 -10.63
CA HIS A 485 -3.76 8.33 -10.43
C HIS A 485 -3.69 9.60 -11.27
N HIS A 486 -4.34 9.60 -12.44
CA HIS A 486 -4.47 10.78 -13.31
C HIS A 486 -5.66 11.68 -12.96
N GLY A 487 -6.31 11.47 -11.79
CA GLY A 487 -7.42 12.31 -11.33
C GLY A 487 -8.73 12.12 -12.10
N LEU A 488 -8.82 11.11 -12.94
CA LEU A 488 -10.04 10.81 -13.70
C LEU A 488 -11.09 10.14 -12.79
N ASP A 489 -12.36 10.42 -13.05
CA ASP A 489 -13.45 9.60 -12.51
C ASP A 489 -13.43 8.23 -13.20
N PRO A 490 -13.15 7.12 -12.48
CA PRO A 490 -12.95 5.84 -13.11
C PRO A 490 -14.18 5.28 -13.84
N TYR A 491 -15.38 5.61 -13.36
CA TYR A 491 -16.61 5.18 -14.03
C TYR A 491 -16.79 5.91 -15.37
N LYS A 492 -16.68 7.24 -15.37
CA LYS A 492 -16.82 8.05 -16.58
C LYS A 492 -15.75 7.72 -17.61
N TYR A 493 -14.51 7.58 -17.15
CA TYR A 493 -13.41 7.16 -18.00
C TYR A 493 -13.69 5.80 -18.64
N TYR A 494 -14.10 4.82 -17.84
CA TYR A 494 -14.34 3.46 -18.31
C TYR A 494 -15.47 3.41 -19.35
N VAL A 495 -16.59 4.11 -19.10
CA VAL A 495 -17.70 4.23 -20.07
C VAL A 495 -17.21 4.76 -21.41
N GLN A 496 -16.41 5.81 -21.41
CA GLN A 496 -15.93 6.42 -22.65
C GLN A 496 -14.93 5.50 -23.38
N VAL A 497 -14.03 4.86 -22.64
CA VAL A 497 -13.12 3.86 -23.22
C VAL A 497 -13.89 2.74 -23.91
N LEU A 498 -14.90 2.16 -23.23
CA LEU A 498 -15.71 1.10 -23.82
C LEU A 498 -16.49 1.55 -25.07
N LYS A 499 -16.94 2.81 -25.12
CA LYS A 499 -17.63 3.39 -26.29
C LYS A 499 -16.68 3.66 -27.46
N GLN A 500 -15.42 4.00 -27.19
CA GLN A 500 -14.47 4.38 -28.23
C GLN A 500 -13.70 3.20 -28.84
N ILE A 501 -13.40 2.18 -28.07
CA ILE A 501 -12.64 0.99 -28.53
C ILE A 501 -13.19 0.38 -29.83
N PRO A 502 -14.54 0.24 -30.03
CA PRO A 502 -15.07 -0.32 -31.29
C PRO A 502 -14.70 0.46 -32.54
N TYR A 503 -14.27 1.72 -32.40
CA TYR A 503 -13.86 2.59 -33.51
C TYR A 503 -12.35 2.66 -33.69
N CYS A 504 -11.54 2.13 -32.76
CA CYS A 504 -10.09 2.10 -32.85
C CYS A 504 -9.63 1.17 -34.00
N LYS A 505 -8.79 1.69 -34.89
CA LYS A 505 -8.24 0.96 -36.05
C LYS A 505 -6.71 0.92 -36.06
N ALA A 506 -6.08 1.86 -35.40
CA ALA A 506 -4.64 2.01 -35.31
C ALA A 506 -4.19 2.15 -33.85
N ILE A 507 -2.93 1.89 -33.57
CA ILE A 507 -2.32 2.07 -32.25
C ILE A 507 -2.55 3.48 -31.71
N SER A 508 -2.40 4.50 -32.59
CA SER A 508 -2.63 5.91 -32.25
C SER A 508 -4.05 6.22 -31.78
N ASP A 509 -5.03 5.38 -32.08
CA ASP A 509 -6.39 5.56 -31.56
C ASP A 509 -6.48 5.07 -30.11
N TYR A 510 -5.79 3.98 -29.77
CA TYR A 510 -5.69 3.50 -28.39
C TYR A 510 -4.84 4.43 -27.51
N GLU A 511 -3.77 5.04 -28.08
CA GLU A 511 -2.94 6.01 -27.34
C GLU A 511 -3.76 7.21 -26.82
N LYS A 512 -4.77 7.67 -27.58
CA LYS A 512 -5.68 8.75 -27.16
C LYS A 512 -6.56 8.35 -25.98
N LEU A 513 -6.77 7.06 -25.78
CA LEU A 513 -7.59 6.52 -24.69
C LEU A 513 -6.79 6.25 -23.41
N LEU A 514 -5.46 6.39 -23.44
CA LEU A 514 -4.63 6.25 -22.26
C LEU A 514 -4.97 7.31 -21.20
N PRO A 515 -4.94 6.98 -19.91
CA PRO A 515 -5.42 7.89 -18.85
C PRO A 515 -4.80 9.29 -18.86
N TRP A 516 -3.53 9.42 -19.24
CA TRP A 516 -2.82 10.71 -19.30
C TRP A 516 -3.06 11.52 -20.57
N ASN A 517 -3.59 10.90 -21.61
CA ASN A 517 -3.96 11.56 -22.88
C ASN A 517 -5.47 11.81 -22.97
N PHE A 518 -6.21 11.31 -21.97
CA PHE A 518 -7.66 11.28 -22.02
C PHE A 518 -8.25 12.67 -21.79
N GLU A 519 -8.86 13.25 -22.83
CA GLU A 519 -9.67 14.44 -22.72
C GLU A 519 -11.10 14.02 -22.43
N ALA A 520 -11.65 14.41 -21.26
CA ALA A 520 -13.04 14.16 -20.94
C ALA A 520 -13.91 14.83 -22.02
N LEU A 521 -14.60 14.04 -22.81
CA LEU A 521 -15.63 14.57 -23.71
C LEU A 521 -16.69 15.27 -22.87
N ALA A 522 -16.90 16.56 -23.11
CA ALA A 522 -17.78 17.45 -22.38
C ALA A 522 -19.25 16.98 -22.45
#